data_dabc7e472dc9396614350b8091478941
#
_entry.id   dabc7e472dc9396614350b8091478941
#
_cell.length_a   1.000
_cell.length_b   1.000
_cell.length_c   1.000
_cell.angle_alpha   90.00
_cell.angle_beta   90.00
_cell.angle_gamma   90.00
#
_symmetry.space_group_name_H-M   'P 1'
#
loop_
_entity.id
_entity.type
_entity.pdbx_description
1 polymer ?
#
loop_
_entity_poly.entity_id
_entity_poly.type
_entity_poly.pdbx_seq_one_letter_code
_entity_poly.pdbx_strand_id
1 'polypeptide(L)'
;MARKEKNDYFQMIEEQVAHARDAAWLLNEILTDFRPNELPANRARMHEIEHGADIKKHDMMEKLIREFITPIEREDLRDMSEEIDTVTDLIEDVLNKIYIYNVAKMRPEALEFAALILRSCDDLVAIAQRLGDFRKNREEIGHGTVSYTHLRAHETGAYL
;
A
#
# COMPACT_ATOMS: atom_id res chain seq x y z
N MET A 1 -39.67 -0.84 0.93
CA MET A 1 -38.46 -0.02 1.24
C MET A 1 -37.25 -0.83 0.83
N ALA A 2 -36.47 -0.39 -0.17
CA ALA A 2 -35.24 -1.04 -0.54
C ALA A 2 -34.27 -0.93 0.64
N ARG A 3 -33.72 -2.05 1.08
CA ARG A 3 -32.65 -2.12 2.09
C ARG A 3 -31.44 -1.40 1.47
N LYS A 4 -31.08 -0.22 1.96
CA LYS A 4 -29.90 0.50 1.51
C LYS A 4 -28.72 -0.43 1.77
N GLU A 5 -28.02 -0.85 0.73
CA GLU A 5 -26.79 -1.63 0.88
C GLU A 5 -25.83 -0.84 1.78
N LYS A 6 -25.41 -1.46 2.86
CA LYS A 6 -24.45 -0.87 3.79
C LYS A 6 -23.09 -0.94 3.11
N ASN A 7 -22.40 0.20 3.00
CA ASN A 7 -21.05 0.21 2.45
C ASN A 7 -20.13 -0.67 3.29
N ASP A 8 -19.35 -1.50 2.62
CA ASP A 8 -18.35 -2.32 3.27
C ASP A 8 -16.99 -1.58 3.25
N TYR A 9 -16.76 -0.80 4.31
CA TYR A 9 -15.51 -0.03 4.44
C TYR A 9 -14.27 -0.91 4.60
N PHE A 10 -14.41 -2.09 5.18
CA PHE A 10 -13.28 -3.01 5.31
C PHE A 10 -12.86 -3.56 3.95
N GLN A 11 -13.83 -3.90 3.09
CA GLN A 11 -13.54 -4.27 1.71
C GLN A 11 -12.90 -3.11 0.93
N MET A 12 -13.33 -1.87 1.15
CA MET A 12 -12.73 -0.70 0.50
C MET A 12 -11.29 -0.45 0.93
N ILE A 13 -10.96 -0.70 2.20
CA ILE A 13 -9.58 -0.68 2.70
C ILE A 13 -8.77 -1.82 2.06
N GLU A 14 -9.31 -3.02 1.98
CA GLU A 14 -8.65 -4.17 1.34
C GLU A 14 -8.32 -3.88 -0.13
N GLU A 15 -9.24 -3.26 -0.88
CA GLU A 15 -9.02 -2.85 -2.26
C GLU A 15 -7.89 -1.81 -2.40
N GLN A 16 -7.80 -0.84 -1.50
CA GLN A 16 -6.70 0.15 -1.49
C GLN A 16 -5.35 -0.50 -1.19
N VAL A 17 -5.29 -1.37 -0.18
CA VAL A 17 -4.06 -2.12 0.16
C VAL A 17 -3.61 -3.02 -1.00
N ALA A 18 -4.55 -3.58 -1.77
CA ALA A 18 -4.22 -4.36 -2.95
C ALA A 18 -3.51 -3.50 -4.02
N HIS A 19 -3.90 -2.25 -4.23
CA HIS A 19 -3.20 -1.32 -5.13
C HIS A 19 -1.78 -1.01 -4.63
N ALA A 20 -1.60 -0.74 -3.34
CA ALA A 20 -0.26 -0.53 -2.76
C ALA A 20 0.65 -1.76 -2.97
N ARG A 21 0.10 -2.96 -2.79
CA ARG A 21 0.81 -4.21 -3.07
C ARG A 21 1.17 -4.36 -4.55
N ASP A 22 0.27 -4.01 -5.46
CA ASP A 22 0.52 -4.09 -6.90
C ASP A 22 1.59 -3.08 -7.34
N ALA A 23 1.63 -1.87 -6.75
CA ALA A 23 2.69 -0.90 -6.94
C ALA A 23 4.05 -1.44 -6.44
N ALA A 24 4.09 -2.04 -5.26
CA ALA A 24 5.29 -2.65 -4.69
C ALA A 24 5.80 -3.83 -5.53
N TRP A 25 4.89 -4.66 -6.04
CA TRP A 25 5.23 -5.77 -6.93
C TRP A 25 5.84 -5.25 -8.25
N LEU A 26 5.22 -4.24 -8.85
CA LEU A 26 5.72 -3.63 -10.09
C LEU A 26 7.09 -2.98 -9.87
N LEU A 27 7.30 -2.27 -8.76
CA LEU A 27 8.60 -1.70 -8.42
C LEU A 27 9.66 -2.80 -8.31
N ASN A 28 9.36 -3.88 -7.58
CA ASN A 28 10.29 -5.00 -7.41
C ASN A 28 10.62 -5.69 -8.75
N GLU A 29 9.62 -5.87 -9.64
CA GLU A 29 9.82 -6.39 -11.01
C GLU A 29 10.80 -5.51 -11.80
N ILE A 30 10.53 -4.18 -11.83
CA ILE A 30 11.33 -3.21 -12.59
C ILE A 30 12.77 -3.17 -12.08
N LEU A 31 12.99 -3.18 -10.76
CA LEU A 31 14.33 -3.08 -10.20
C LEU A 31 15.12 -4.39 -10.39
N THR A 32 14.44 -5.54 -10.37
CA THR A 32 15.07 -6.87 -10.58
C THR A 32 15.57 -7.05 -12.01
N ASP A 33 14.81 -6.62 -13.02
CA ASP A 33 15.23 -6.61 -14.44
C ASP A 33 15.35 -5.16 -14.93
N PHE A 34 16.27 -4.41 -14.33
CA PHE A 34 16.37 -2.97 -14.52
C PHE A 34 16.89 -2.59 -15.90
N ARG A 35 16.06 -1.89 -16.67
CA ARG A 35 16.33 -1.39 -18.02
C ARG A 35 16.04 0.10 -18.12
N PRO A 36 17.06 0.98 -18.09
CA PRO A 36 16.86 2.43 -18.11
C PRO A 36 16.02 2.96 -19.27
N ASN A 37 16.11 2.32 -20.43
CA ASN A 37 15.33 2.69 -21.62
C ASN A 37 13.82 2.38 -21.50
N GLU A 38 13.41 1.51 -20.58
CA GLU A 38 12.02 1.15 -20.34
C GLU A 38 11.38 2.00 -19.23
N LEU A 39 12.17 2.81 -18.51
CA LEU A 39 11.68 3.64 -17.40
C LEU A 39 10.48 4.53 -17.76
N PRO A 40 10.43 5.20 -18.94
CA PRO A 40 9.24 6.01 -19.28
C PRO A 40 7.96 5.18 -19.36
N ALA A 41 8.02 3.98 -19.95
CA ALA A 41 6.89 3.06 -20.04
C ALA A 41 6.51 2.49 -18.66
N ASN A 42 7.50 2.12 -17.86
CA ASN A 42 7.29 1.60 -16.52
C ASN A 42 6.69 2.65 -15.57
N ARG A 43 7.08 3.92 -15.70
CA ARG A 43 6.45 5.03 -14.98
C ARG A 43 4.97 5.20 -15.34
N ALA A 44 4.63 5.08 -16.62
CA ALA A 44 3.22 5.14 -17.03
C ALA A 44 2.41 3.99 -16.43
N ARG A 45 2.97 2.75 -16.39
CA ARG A 45 2.32 1.60 -15.73
C ARG A 45 2.15 1.83 -14.23
N MET A 46 3.15 2.41 -13.56
CA MET A 46 3.09 2.72 -12.13
C MET A 46 2.00 3.76 -11.84
N HIS A 47 1.96 4.82 -12.64
CA HIS A 47 0.95 5.87 -12.51
C HIS A 47 -0.49 5.36 -12.70
N GLU A 48 -0.72 4.38 -13.57
CA GLU A 48 -2.03 3.74 -13.71
C GLU A 48 -2.47 3.01 -12.42
N ILE A 49 -1.52 2.41 -11.68
CA ILE A 49 -1.80 1.76 -10.40
C ILE A 49 -2.10 2.81 -9.32
N GLU A 50 -1.28 3.85 -9.21
CA GLU A 50 -1.47 4.96 -8.28
C GLU A 50 -2.82 5.66 -8.53
N HIS A 51 -3.11 6.02 -9.78
CA HIS A 51 -4.38 6.63 -10.13
C HIS A 51 -5.59 5.74 -9.79
N GLY A 52 -5.45 4.42 -9.96
CA GLY A 52 -6.47 3.45 -9.51
C GLY A 52 -6.67 3.48 -8.00
N ALA A 53 -5.59 3.60 -7.22
CA ALA A 53 -5.64 3.73 -5.76
C ALA A 53 -6.33 5.04 -5.32
N ASP A 54 -5.98 6.16 -5.96
CA ASP A 54 -6.56 7.48 -5.69
C ASP A 54 -8.08 7.51 -5.93
N ILE A 55 -8.55 6.87 -7.01
CA ILE A 55 -10.00 6.69 -7.27
C ILE A 55 -10.66 5.92 -6.13
N LYS A 56 -10.05 4.83 -5.65
CA LYS A 56 -10.62 4.02 -4.54
C LYS A 56 -10.68 4.80 -3.23
N LYS A 57 -9.64 5.57 -2.92
CA LYS A 57 -9.63 6.49 -1.78
C LYS A 57 -10.74 7.53 -1.90
N HIS A 58 -10.86 8.18 -3.05
CA HIS A 58 -11.88 9.20 -3.29
C HIS A 58 -13.28 8.65 -3.11
N ASP A 59 -13.60 7.48 -3.69
CA ASP A 59 -14.88 6.78 -3.54
C ASP A 59 -15.20 6.48 -2.07
N MET A 60 -14.21 6.06 -1.29
CA MET A 60 -14.37 5.80 0.13
C MET A 60 -14.68 7.09 0.90
N MET A 61 -13.94 8.18 0.64
CA MET A 61 -14.16 9.47 1.28
C MET A 61 -15.54 10.05 0.97
N GLU A 62 -16.01 9.96 -0.29
CA GLU A 62 -17.36 10.36 -0.64
C GLU A 62 -18.44 9.59 0.13
N LYS A 63 -18.26 8.28 0.30
CA LYS A 63 -19.20 7.46 1.06
C LYS A 63 -19.16 7.81 2.54
N LEU A 64 -17.97 8.01 3.12
CA LEU A 64 -17.80 8.43 4.51
C LEU A 64 -18.51 9.75 4.83
N ILE A 65 -18.52 10.72 3.91
CA ILE A 65 -19.22 12.01 4.09
C ILE A 65 -20.74 11.80 4.16
N ARG A 66 -21.27 10.85 3.38
CA ARG A 66 -22.73 10.65 3.22
C ARG A 66 -23.34 9.66 4.21
N GLU A 67 -22.52 8.83 4.84
CA GLU A 67 -23.00 7.77 5.74
C GLU A 67 -23.01 8.25 7.19
N PHE A 68 -24.11 7.98 7.89
CA PHE A 68 -24.27 8.43 9.28
C PHE A 68 -23.70 7.44 10.30
N ILE A 69 -23.70 6.13 9.99
CA ILE A 69 -23.24 5.08 10.89
C ILE A 69 -22.17 4.25 10.18
N THR A 70 -20.95 4.26 10.71
CA THR A 70 -19.81 3.48 10.24
C THR A 70 -19.49 2.31 11.20
N PRO A 71 -18.80 1.23 10.75
CA PRO A 71 -18.49 0.06 11.58
C PRO A 71 -17.49 0.35 12.71
N ILE A 72 -16.60 1.31 12.51
CA ILE A 72 -15.62 1.86 13.46
C ILE A 72 -15.65 3.39 13.37
N GLU A 73 -14.82 4.07 14.17
CA GLU A 73 -14.70 5.53 14.14
C GLU A 73 -14.39 6.02 12.71
N ARG A 74 -15.09 7.06 12.30
CA ARG A 74 -14.94 7.62 10.95
C ARG A 74 -13.52 8.16 10.70
N GLU A 75 -12.92 8.71 11.74
CA GLU A 75 -11.56 9.24 11.70
C GLU A 75 -10.56 8.12 11.47
N ASP A 76 -10.72 6.96 12.12
CA ASP A 76 -9.85 5.81 11.93
C ASP A 76 -9.91 5.28 10.48
N LEU A 77 -11.13 5.22 9.90
CA LEU A 77 -11.29 4.81 8.49
C LEU A 77 -10.61 5.78 7.52
N ARG A 78 -10.75 7.08 7.77
CA ARG A 78 -10.08 8.12 6.97
C ARG A 78 -8.57 7.99 7.09
N ASP A 79 -8.05 7.94 8.31
CA ASP A 79 -6.62 7.92 8.58
C ASP A 79 -5.97 6.66 7.98
N MET A 80 -6.61 5.49 8.09
CA MET A 80 -6.13 4.28 7.40
C MET A 80 -6.08 4.45 5.89
N SER A 81 -7.11 5.04 5.30
CA SER A 81 -7.15 5.25 3.84
C SER A 81 -6.07 6.24 3.38
N GLU A 82 -5.82 7.32 4.14
CA GLU A 82 -4.78 8.30 3.85
C GLU A 82 -3.37 7.70 3.96
N GLU A 83 -3.12 6.87 4.98
CA GLU A 83 -1.82 6.21 5.16
C GLU A 83 -1.55 5.15 4.08
N ILE A 84 -2.55 4.38 3.65
CA ILE A 84 -2.41 3.39 2.57
C ILE A 84 -2.10 4.10 1.24
N ASP A 85 -2.77 5.18 0.95
CA ASP A 85 -2.54 6.02 -0.23
C ASP A 85 -1.10 6.57 -0.22
N THR A 86 -0.66 7.10 0.92
CA THR A 86 0.72 7.57 1.11
C THR A 86 1.75 6.48 0.78
N VAL A 87 1.49 5.22 1.12
CA VAL A 87 2.38 4.10 0.76
C VAL A 87 2.46 3.95 -0.76
N THR A 88 1.33 4.00 -1.47
CA THR A 88 1.29 3.88 -2.93
C THR A 88 2.04 5.02 -3.61
N ASP A 89 1.79 6.25 -3.18
CA ASP A 89 2.45 7.47 -3.66
C ASP A 89 3.97 7.41 -3.49
N LEU A 90 4.43 6.98 -2.32
CA LEU A 90 5.87 6.87 -2.04
C LEU A 90 6.54 5.80 -2.91
N ILE A 91 5.84 4.72 -3.24
CA ILE A 91 6.36 3.69 -4.15
C ILE A 91 6.49 4.26 -5.57
N GLU A 92 5.49 4.98 -6.07
CA GLU A 92 5.58 5.68 -7.35
C GLU A 92 6.72 6.70 -7.36
N ASP A 93 6.86 7.47 -6.28
CA ASP A 93 7.89 8.50 -6.13
C ASP A 93 9.32 7.93 -6.17
N VAL A 94 9.53 6.70 -5.66
CA VAL A 94 10.81 5.98 -5.83
C VAL A 94 11.14 5.82 -7.32
N LEU A 95 10.20 5.33 -8.13
CA LEU A 95 10.41 5.12 -9.56
C LEU A 95 10.60 6.45 -10.30
N ASN A 96 9.86 7.49 -9.92
CA ASN A 96 10.01 8.84 -10.44
C ASN A 96 11.40 9.41 -10.15
N LYS A 97 11.94 9.22 -8.94
CA LYS A 97 13.29 9.63 -8.56
C LYS A 97 14.37 8.88 -9.34
N ILE A 98 14.23 7.57 -9.54
CA ILE A 98 15.13 6.77 -10.36
C ILE A 98 15.23 7.35 -11.79
N TYR A 99 14.10 7.74 -12.36
CA TYR A 99 14.05 8.37 -13.67
C TYR A 99 14.68 9.77 -13.68
N ILE A 100 14.31 10.64 -12.72
CA ILE A 100 14.79 12.04 -12.63
C ILE A 100 16.31 12.09 -12.45
N TYR A 101 16.86 11.21 -11.60
CA TYR A 101 18.30 11.15 -11.35
C TYR A 101 19.07 10.37 -12.43
N ASN A 102 18.38 9.91 -13.48
CA ASN A 102 18.98 9.18 -14.61
C ASN A 102 19.85 8.01 -14.13
N VAL A 103 19.31 7.20 -13.23
CA VAL A 103 20.03 6.05 -12.67
C VAL A 103 20.30 5.04 -13.78
N ALA A 104 21.58 4.72 -13.98
CA ALA A 104 22.03 3.83 -15.06
C ALA A 104 22.08 2.35 -14.64
N LYS A 105 22.19 2.07 -13.33
CA LYS A 105 22.34 0.71 -12.79
C LYS A 105 21.80 0.62 -11.38
N MET A 106 21.07 -0.48 -11.08
CA MET A 106 20.63 -0.78 -9.74
C MET A 106 21.75 -1.39 -8.89
N ARG A 107 21.78 -1.01 -7.62
CA ARG A 107 22.65 -1.61 -6.61
C ARG A 107 21.94 -2.80 -5.97
N PRO A 108 22.67 -3.82 -5.52
CA PRO A 108 22.06 -4.99 -4.85
C PRO A 108 21.18 -4.61 -3.66
N GLU A 109 21.60 -3.61 -2.87
CA GLU A 109 20.84 -3.13 -1.71
C GLU A 109 19.47 -2.57 -2.09
N ALA A 110 19.36 -1.93 -3.26
CA ALA A 110 18.08 -1.42 -3.76
C ALA A 110 17.11 -2.57 -4.09
N LEU A 111 17.62 -3.69 -4.57
CA LEU A 111 16.81 -4.90 -4.84
C LEU A 111 16.29 -5.51 -3.54
N GLU A 112 17.14 -5.56 -2.51
CA GLU A 112 16.76 -6.05 -1.18
C GLU A 112 15.66 -5.17 -0.57
N PHE A 113 15.78 -3.84 -0.68
CA PHE A 113 14.74 -2.90 -0.22
C PHE A 113 13.43 -3.08 -0.98
N ALA A 114 13.45 -3.23 -2.30
CA ALA A 114 12.24 -3.45 -3.08
C ALA A 114 11.54 -4.76 -2.67
N ALA A 115 12.30 -5.82 -2.45
CA ALA A 115 11.76 -7.09 -1.96
C ALA A 115 11.18 -6.99 -0.54
N LEU A 116 11.76 -6.14 0.34
CA LEU A 116 11.23 -5.86 1.67
C LEU A 116 9.92 -5.08 1.60
N ILE A 117 9.84 -4.04 0.76
CA ILE A 117 8.61 -3.27 0.53
C ILE A 117 7.50 -4.20 0.06
N LEU A 118 7.76 -5.07 -0.92
CA LEU A 118 6.77 -6.02 -1.43
C LEU A 118 6.26 -6.95 -0.33
N ARG A 119 7.15 -7.54 0.48
CA ARG A 119 6.74 -8.39 1.61
C ARG A 119 5.90 -7.64 2.64
N SER A 120 6.28 -6.39 2.95
CA SER A 120 5.50 -5.56 3.87
C SER A 120 4.09 -5.27 3.34
N CYS A 121 3.94 -5.06 2.02
CA CYS A 121 2.63 -4.90 1.40
C CYS A 121 1.82 -6.22 1.36
N ASP A 122 2.48 -7.37 1.17
CA ASP A 122 1.82 -8.68 1.28
C ASP A 122 1.29 -8.92 2.72
N ASP A 123 2.05 -8.54 3.74
CA ASP A 123 1.61 -8.58 5.14
C ASP A 123 0.43 -7.64 5.39
N LEU A 124 0.44 -6.42 4.82
CA LEU A 124 -0.69 -5.48 4.90
C LEU A 124 -1.96 -6.06 4.26
N VAL A 125 -1.86 -6.73 3.10
CA VAL A 125 -3.00 -7.42 2.48
C VAL A 125 -3.56 -8.47 3.42
N ALA A 126 -2.70 -9.30 4.03
CA ALA A 126 -3.13 -10.33 4.97
C ALA A 126 -3.81 -9.76 6.22
N ILE A 127 -3.40 -8.58 6.69
CA ILE A 127 -4.03 -7.85 7.80
C ILE A 127 -5.38 -7.28 7.36
N ALA A 128 -5.45 -6.61 6.19
CA ALA A 128 -6.66 -5.99 5.69
C ALA A 128 -7.81 -7.00 5.51
N GLN A 129 -7.50 -8.19 4.98
CA GLN A 129 -8.46 -9.31 4.83
C GLN A 129 -9.09 -9.78 6.15
N ARG A 130 -8.45 -9.49 7.29
CA ARG A 130 -8.92 -9.86 8.64
C ARG A 130 -9.60 -8.71 9.39
N LEU A 131 -9.54 -7.48 8.84
CA LEU A 131 -10.11 -6.30 9.49
C LEU A 131 -11.63 -6.40 9.70
N GLY A 132 -12.37 -7.00 8.78
CA GLY A 132 -13.82 -7.18 8.91
C GLY A 132 -14.24 -7.96 10.15
N ASP A 133 -13.39 -8.88 10.62
CA ASP A 133 -13.57 -9.70 11.81
C ASP A 133 -12.54 -9.36 12.92
N PHE A 134 -12.05 -8.10 12.98
CA PHE A 134 -10.93 -7.68 13.83
C PHE A 134 -11.09 -8.07 15.31
N ARG A 135 -12.32 -8.15 15.82
CA ARG A 135 -12.59 -8.57 17.21
C ARG A 135 -12.24 -10.02 17.45
N LYS A 136 -12.37 -10.89 16.44
CA LYS A 136 -12.04 -12.32 16.50
C LYS A 136 -10.56 -12.56 16.18
N ASN A 137 -10.00 -11.73 15.30
CA ASN A 137 -8.65 -11.89 14.74
C ASN A 137 -7.61 -10.99 15.41
N ARG A 138 -7.94 -10.41 16.58
CA ARG A 138 -7.10 -9.42 17.28
C ARG A 138 -5.66 -9.88 17.53
N GLU A 139 -5.46 -11.14 17.89
CA GLU A 139 -4.12 -11.68 18.15
C GLU A 139 -3.31 -11.82 16.85
N GLU A 140 -3.91 -12.32 15.77
CA GLU A 140 -3.26 -12.50 14.48
C GLU A 140 -2.90 -11.15 13.82
N ILE A 141 -3.79 -10.16 13.93
CA ILE A 141 -3.55 -8.78 13.46
C ILE A 141 -2.37 -8.18 14.26
N GLY A 142 -2.35 -8.37 15.58
CA GLY A 142 -1.28 -7.90 16.44
C GLY A 142 0.08 -8.52 16.09
N HIS A 143 0.14 -9.80 15.74
CA HIS A 143 1.37 -10.47 15.31
C HIS A 143 1.90 -9.94 13.97
N GLY A 144 1.03 -9.67 13.00
CA GLY A 144 1.42 -9.06 11.72
C GLY A 144 2.07 -7.67 11.92
N THR A 145 1.48 -6.85 12.77
CA THR A 145 2.00 -5.50 13.10
C THR A 145 3.36 -5.55 13.80
N VAL A 146 3.59 -6.53 14.68
CA VAL A 146 4.87 -6.74 15.39
C VAL A 146 5.96 -7.19 14.43
N SER A 147 5.65 -8.05 13.45
CA SER A 147 6.61 -8.47 12.41
C SER A 147 7.15 -7.27 11.62
N TYR A 148 6.28 -6.34 11.24
CA TYR A 148 6.67 -5.10 10.55
C TYR A 148 7.58 -4.20 11.40
N THR A 149 7.29 -4.02 12.70
CA THR A 149 8.13 -3.22 13.61
C THR A 149 9.49 -3.85 13.85
N HIS A 150 9.60 -5.18 13.87
CA HIS A 150 10.89 -5.88 13.97
C HIS A 150 11.74 -5.73 12.71
N LEU A 151 11.16 -5.76 11.52
CA LEU A 151 11.87 -5.48 10.27
C LEU A 151 12.49 -4.07 10.29
N ARG A 152 11.74 -3.07 10.74
CA ARG A 152 12.20 -1.68 10.85
C ARG A 152 13.32 -1.51 11.90
N ALA A 153 13.30 -2.24 12.99
CA ALA A 153 14.33 -2.20 14.03
C ALA A 153 15.66 -2.80 13.57
N HIS A 154 15.64 -3.84 12.72
CA HIS A 154 16.85 -4.43 12.12
C HIS A 154 17.52 -3.47 11.13
N GLU A 155 16.75 -2.67 10.39
CA GLU A 155 17.28 -1.69 9.44
C GLU A 155 18.00 -0.53 10.16
N THR A 156 17.46 -0.02 11.25
CA THR A 156 18.10 1.08 12.02
C THR A 156 19.35 0.63 12.77
N GLY A 157 19.48 -0.63 13.15
CA GLY A 157 20.64 -1.19 13.81
C GLY A 157 21.85 -1.46 12.89
N ALA A 158 21.65 -1.51 11.57
CA ALA A 158 22.69 -1.77 10.59
C ALA A 158 23.47 -0.50 10.15
N TYR A 159 23.02 0.70 10.59
CA TYR A 159 23.62 1.99 10.24
C TYR A 159 24.30 2.71 11.42
N LEU A 160 24.46 2.03 12.55
CA LEU A 160 25.30 2.48 13.70
C LEU A 160 26.55 1.60 13.84
#